data_6a9ee43cce9680e167ba0c5ed68e30f8
#
_entry.id   6a9ee43cce9680e167ba0c5ed68e30f8
#
_cell.length_a   1.000
_cell.length_b   1.000
_cell.length_c   1.000
_cell.angle_alpha   90.00
_cell.angle_beta   90.00
_cell.angle_gamma   90.00
#
_symmetry.space_group_name_H-M   'P 1'
#
loop_
_entity.id
_entity.type
_entity.pdbx_description
1 polymer ?
#
loop_
_entity_poly.entity_id
_entity_poly.type
_entity_poly.pdbx_seq_one_letter_code
_entity_poly.pdbx_strand_id
1 'polypeptide(L)'
;MINLVNVRKSFGELEVLKDINLQIHEKEIYGIIGQSGAGKSTLLRCINGLETYDSGTITVDGTAVDVNDKKQLRQLRKDMGMIFQNFNLLSRLDVYDNVALPLRFWNENPNTEENKKKIEHLIELVGLKDKIHERPENLSGGQKQRVAIARALVNDPKILLCDEATSALDPRITHGILELLKQINEELGITIVVVTHQMEVVKQICQRVAFLKHGVVLAEGKPEELFVKPTEDVKKFLGEEGQVLPKTGVNVQLFFTDDSSDEPVITEMARELGIDFSICWAKLEEFRENVFGSLILNIQEKDKESVFKFLESKNVTWEVL
;
A
#
# COMPACT_ATOMS: atom_id res chain seq x y z
N MET A 1 -3.95 -16.17 3.01
CA MET A 1 -4.19 -15.20 4.08
C MET A 1 -3.03 -15.18 5.07
N ILE A 2 -2.63 -14.00 5.58
CA ILE A 2 -1.47 -13.85 6.47
C ILE A 2 -1.98 -13.33 7.82
N ASN A 3 -1.60 -14.00 8.93
CA ASN A 3 -1.90 -13.54 10.29
C ASN A 3 -0.60 -13.38 11.08
N LEU A 4 -0.49 -12.27 11.78
CA LEU A 4 0.57 -11.98 12.71
C LEU A 4 -0.05 -11.75 14.09
N VAL A 5 0.44 -12.45 15.10
CA VAL A 5 -0.08 -12.37 16.47
C VAL A 5 1.09 -12.16 17.43
N ASN A 6 1.12 -11.00 18.08
CA ASN A 6 2.10 -10.60 19.09
C ASN A 6 3.56 -10.76 18.62
N VAL A 7 3.82 -10.44 17.34
CA VAL A 7 5.14 -10.64 16.72
C VAL A 7 6.13 -9.60 17.23
N ARG A 8 7.27 -10.08 17.74
CA ARG A 8 8.38 -9.24 18.22
C ARG A 8 9.68 -9.63 17.52
N LYS A 9 10.51 -8.64 17.27
CA LYS A 9 11.85 -8.82 16.69
C LYS A 9 12.82 -7.79 17.22
N SER A 10 13.97 -8.26 17.66
CA SER A 10 15.10 -7.44 18.09
C SER A 10 16.37 -7.78 17.33
N PHE A 11 17.26 -6.81 17.18
CA PHE A 11 18.63 -6.98 16.75
C PHE A 11 19.55 -6.45 17.85
N GLY A 12 20.11 -7.36 18.65
CA GLY A 12 20.80 -7.00 19.88
C GLY A 12 19.85 -6.32 20.87
N GLU A 13 20.18 -5.10 21.31
CA GLU A 13 19.34 -4.31 22.23
C GLU A 13 18.23 -3.51 21.52
N LEU A 14 18.26 -3.44 20.18
CA LEU A 14 17.29 -2.67 19.41
C LEU A 14 16.05 -3.52 19.11
N GLU A 15 14.92 -3.23 19.76
CA GLU A 15 13.62 -3.83 19.46
C GLU A 15 13.01 -3.12 18.24
N VAL A 16 12.95 -3.85 17.10
CA VAL A 16 12.51 -3.33 15.80
C VAL A 16 11.03 -3.59 15.56
N LEU A 17 10.49 -4.72 16.02
CA LEU A 17 9.06 -5.04 15.98
C LEU A 17 8.57 -5.28 17.40
N LYS A 18 7.49 -4.60 17.79
CA LYS A 18 6.98 -4.54 19.15
C LYS A 18 5.50 -4.93 19.18
N ASP A 19 5.24 -6.22 19.38
CA ASP A 19 3.87 -6.72 19.53
C ASP A 19 2.98 -6.47 18.31
N ILE A 20 3.49 -6.81 17.13
CA ILE A 20 2.77 -6.63 15.87
C ILE A 20 1.62 -7.62 15.77
N ASN A 21 0.42 -7.08 15.59
CA ASN A 21 -0.81 -7.82 15.33
C ASN A 21 -1.40 -7.30 14.03
N LEU A 22 -1.49 -8.14 12.99
CA LEU A 22 -2.01 -7.78 11.67
C LEU A 22 -2.72 -8.96 11.03
N GLN A 23 -3.76 -8.68 10.27
CA GLN A 23 -4.46 -9.66 9.47
C GLN A 23 -4.59 -9.18 8.03
N ILE A 24 -3.99 -9.92 7.09
CA ILE A 24 -4.06 -9.65 5.65
C ILE A 24 -4.96 -10.69 5.01
N HIS A 25 -6.00 -10.25 4.29
CA HIS A 25 -6.98 -11.12 3.66
C HIS A 25 -6.51 -11.62 2.29
N GLU A 26 -7.18 -12.66 1.80
CA GLU A 26 -6.92 -13.18 0.46
C GLU A 26 -7.34 -12.16 -0.60
N LYS A 27 -6.54 -12.09 -1.67
CA LYS A 27 -6.79 -11.27 -2.86
C LYS A 27 -6.84 -9.76 -2.62
N GLU A 28 -6.48 -9.27 -1.43
CA GLU A 28 -6.38 -7.83 -1.20
C GLU A 28 -4.98 -7.30 -1.55
N ILE A 29 -4.92 -6.02 -1.87
CA ILE A 29 -3.68 -5.23 -1.88
C ILE A 29 -3.59 -4.53 -0.55
N TYR A 30 -2.66 -4.98 0.29
CA TYR A 30 -2.45 -4.48 1.64
C TYR A 30 -1.19 -3.65 1.74
N GLY A 31 -1.31 -2.42 2.27
CA GLY A 31 -0.19 -1.50 2.46
C GLY A 31 0.38 -1.57 3.87
N ILE A 32 1.70 -1.56 4.00
CA ILE A 32 2.41 -1.30 5.27
C ILE A 32 3.21 -0.02 5.07
N ILE A 33 2.75 1.07 5.67
CA ILE A 33 3.34 2.38 5.50
C ILE A 33 4.07 2.82 6.77
N GLY A 34 5.22 3.46 6.59
CA GLY A 34 6.02 3.94 7.72
C GLY A 34 7.26 4.69 7.27
N GLN A 35 7.82 5.49 8.15
CA GLN A 35 9.09 6.18 7.90
C GLN A 35 10.25 5.18 7.75
N SER A 36 11.39 5.65 7.26
CA SER A 36 12.61 4.83 7.23
C SER A 36 12.97 4.36 8.66
N GLY A 37 13.34 3.10 8.80
CA GLY A 37 13.65 2.50 10.12
C GLY A 37 12.42 2.10 10.97
N ALA A 38 11.19 2.23 10.49
CA ALA A 38 10.00 1.84 11.24
C ALA A 38 9.83 0.32 11.44
N GLY A 39 10.62 -0.52 10.76
CA GLY A 39 10.55 -1.99 10.85
C GLY A 39 9.83 -2.68 9.67
N LYS A 40 9.40 -1.93 8.65
CA LYS A 40 8.60 -2.45 7.52
C LYS A 40 9.25 -3.62 6.76
N SER A 41 10.48 -3.43 6.29
CA SER A 41 11.21 -4.48 5.55
C SER A 41 11.54 -5.67 6.44
N THR A 42 11.80 -5.44 7.74
CA THR A 42 11.99 -6.52 8.72
C THR A 42 10.71 -7.34 8.86
N LEU A 43 9.55 -6.67 8.99
CA LEU A 43 8.25 -7.33 9.07
C LEU A 43 7.98 -8.18 7.82
N LEU A 44 8.20 -7.62 6.62
CA LEU A 44 8.03 -8.34 5.37
C LEU A 44 8.96 -9.56 5.27
N ARG A 45 10.21 -9.44 5.73
CA ARG A 45 11.17 -10.54 5.77
C ARG A 45 10.83 -11.60 6.82
N CYS A 46 10.18 -11.24 7.91
CA CYS A 46 9.63 -12.22 8.85
C CYS A 46 8.47 -13.01 8.24
N ILE A 47 7.59 -12.36 7.45
CA ILE A 47 6.47 -13.03 6.77
C ILE A 47 6.95 -14.11 5.80
N ASN A 48 8.02 -13.88 5.04
CA ASN A 48 8.56 -14.89 4.12
C ASN A 48 9.67 -15.76 4.74
N GLY A 49 9.94 -15.60 6.03
CA GLY A 49 10.96 -16.33 6.78
C GLY A 49 12.40 -16.05 6.35
N LEU A 50 12.67 -14.95 5.63
CA LEU A 50 14.05 -14.47 5.36
C LEU A 50 14.71 -13.92 6.62
N GLU A 51 13.91 -13.48 7.59
CA GLU A 51 14.33 -13.06 8.92
C GLU A 51 13.56 -13.85 9.97
N THR A 52 14.21 -14.12 11.10
CA THR A 52 13.58 -14.73 12.27
C THR A 52 12.83 -13.70 13.10
N TYR A 53 11.83 -14.13 13.85
CA TYR A 53 11.20 -13.33 14.90
C TYR A 53 11.43 -13.98 16.27
N ASP A 54 11.42 -13.16 17.33
CA ASP A 54 11.83 -13.61 18.67
C ASP A 54 10.66 -14.23 19.45
N SER A 55 9.44 -13.73 19.23
CA SER A 55 8.22 -14.24 19.86
C SER A 55 6.99 -13.90 19.02
N GLY A 56 5.87 -14.49 19.37
CA GLY A 56 4.60 -14.39 18.62
C GLY A 56 4.44 -15.50 17.61
N THR A 57 3.52 -15.31 16.67
CA THR A 57 3.22 -16.29 15.62
C THR A 57 2.96 -15.57 14.29
N ILE A 58 3.54 -16.09 13.22
CA ILE A 58 3.21 -15.68 11.84
C ILE A 58 2.68 -16.91 11.13
N THR A 59 1.49 -16.84 10.55
CA THR A 59 0.92 -17.89 9.72
C THR A 59 0.57 -17.37 8.34
N VAL A 60 0.78 -18.21 7.34
CA VAL A 60 0.41 -17.96 5.95
C VAL A 60 -0.38 -19.14 5.45
N ASP A 61 -1.61 -18.90 5.01
CA ASP A 61 -2.59 -19.94 4.63
C ASP A 61 -2.70 -21.05 5.71
N GLY A 62 -2.74 -20.65 6.99
CA GLY A 62 -2.78 -21.55 8.12
C GLY A 62 -1.47 -22.27 8.45
N THR A 63 -0.42 -22.11 7.64
CA THR A 63 0.90 -22.69 7.86
C THR A 63 1.78 -21.73 8.64
N ALA A 64 2.33 -22.16 9.78
CA ALA A 64 3.24 -21.35 10.57
C ALA A 64 4.56 -21.10 9.83
N VAL A 65 5.07 -19.87 9.91
CA VAL A 65 6.40 -19.53 9.39
C VAL A 65 7.45 -19.93 10.41
N ASP A 66 7.99 -21.14 10.28
CA ASP A 66 9.08 -21.64 11.13
C ASP A 66 10.39 -21.71 10.31
N VAL A 67 11.36 -20.89 10.67
CA VAL A 67 12.67 -20.86 10.00
C VAL A 67 13.52 -22.11 10.29
N ASN A 68 13.17 -22.89 11.30
CA ASN A 68 13.87 -24.13 11.64
C ASN A 68 13.37 -25.32 10.79
N ASP A 69 12.12 -25.31 10.32
CA ASP A 69 11.62 -26.28 9.35
C ASP A 69 11.93 -25.81 7.91
N LYS A 70 13.16 -26.10 7.46
CA LYS A 70 13.62 -25.73 6.12
C LYS A 70 12.77 -26.28 4.98
N LYS A 71 12.14 -27.45 5.16
CA LYS A 71 11.32 -28.09 4.13
C LYS A 71 9.98 -27.36 4.00
N GLN A 72 9.31 -27.11 5.11
CA GLN A 72 8.06 -26.36 5.16
C GLN A 72 8.26 -24.93 4.66
N LEU A 73 9.32 -24.25 5.15
CA LEU A 73 9.65 -22.88 4.74
C LEU A 73 9.96 -22.78 3.24
N ARG A 74 10.67 -23.77 2.68
CA ARG A 74 10.89 -23.81 1.23
C ARG A 74 9.57 -23.91 0.49
N GLN A 75 8.65 -24.80 0.88
CA GLN A 75 7.34 -24.92 0.24
C GLN A 75 6.52 -23.63 0.35
N LEU A 76 6.50 -23.03 1.53
CA LEU A 76 5.82 -21.76 1.78
C LEU A 76 6.35 -20.64 0.88
N ARG A 77 7.67 -20.58 0.66
CA ARG A 77 8.29 -19.61 -0.26
C ARG A 77 7.98 -19.87 -1.74
N LYS A 78 7.57 -21.08 -2.12
CA LYS A 78 7.12 -21.36 -3.49
C LYS A 78 5.82 -20.61 -3.78
N ASP A 79 4.94 -20.52 -2.79
CA ASP A 79 3.65 -19.84 -2.89
C ASP A 79 3.76 -18.31 -2.68
N MET A 80 4.99 -17.78 -2.47
CA MET A 80 5.26 -16.36 -2.29
C MET A 80 6.26 -15.83 -3.33
N GLY A 81 5.84 -14.86 -4.12
CA GLY A 81 6.74 -14.03 -4.91
C GLY A 81 7.30 -12.87 -4.06
N MET A 82 8.53 -12.48 -4.29
CA MET A 82 9.12 -11.30 -3.63
C MET A 82 9.78 -10.38 -4.63
N ILE A 83 9.44 -9.10 -4.53
CA ILE A 83 10.04 -8.00 -5.28
C ILE A 83 10.85 -7.18 -4.29
N PHE A 84 12.15 -7.04 -4.58
CA PHE A 84 13.11 -6.31 -3.76
C PHE A 84 13.31 -4.88 -4.26
N GLN A 85 13.65 -3.97 -3.40
CA GLN A 85 13.93 -2.57 -3.68
C GLN A 85 14.95 -2.37 -4.81
N ASN A 86 16.00 -3.18 -4.87
CA ASN A 86 17.09 -3.10 -5.84
C ASN A 86 16.95 -4.05 -7.04
N PHE A 87 15.70 -4.48 -7.37
CA PHE A 87 15.36 -5.41 -8.45
C PHE A 87 16.04 -6.80 -8.33
N ASN A 88 17.28 -6.89 -7.88
CA ASN A 88 18.10 -8.11 -7.73
C ASN A 88 18.13 -8.97 -9.01
N LEU A 89 18.24 -8.33 -10.18
CA LEU A 89 18.41 -9.02 -11.45
C LEU A 89 19.86 -9.48 -11.59
N LEU A 90 20.05 -10.67 -12.16
CA LEU A 90 21.38 -11.17 -12.51
C LEU A 90 21.83 -10.53 -13.82
N SER A 91 22.86 -9.68 -13.77
CA SER A 91 23.37 -8.92 -14.92
C SER A 91 23.87 -9.79 -16.09
N ARG A 92 24.32 -11.02 -15.78
CA ARG A 92 24.79 -11.99 -16.77
C ARG A 92 23.68 -12.70 -17.54
N LEU A 93 22.44 -12.61 -17.09
CA LEU A 93 21.25 -13.23 -17.69
C LEU A 93 20.45 -12.16 -18.44
N ASP A 94 19.81 -12.54 -19.55
CA ASP A 94 18.81 -11.70 -20.22
C ASP A 94 17.49 -11.66 -19.46
N VAL A 95 16.47 -10.98 -20.03
CA VAL A 95 15.12 -10.88 -19.43
C VAL A 95 14.51 -12.27 -19.27
N TYR A 96 14.54 -13.09 -20.34
CA TYR A 96 13.95 -14.44 -20.33
C TYR A 96 14.57 -15.29 -19.21
N ASP A 97 15.88 -15.36 -19.15
CA ASP A 97 16.61 -16.16 -18.17
C ASP A 97 16.45 -15.64 -16.72
N ASN A 98 16.32 -14.32 -16.52
CA ASN A 98 15.99 -13.76 -15.19
C ASN A 98 14.60 -14.18 -14.74
N VAL A 99 13.59 -14.16 -15.64
CA VAL A 99 12.23 -14.61 -15.32
C VAL A 99 12.17 -16.12 -15.11
N ALA A 100 12.91 -16.90 -15.90
CA ALA A 100 12.98 -18.36 -15.79
C ALA A 100 13.73 -18.87 -14.54
N LEU A 101 14.52 -18.02 -13.89
CA LEU A 101 15.43 -18.41 -12.81
C LEU A 101 14.75 -19.15 -11.64
N PRO A 102 13.60 -18.73 -11.12
CA PRO A 102 12.94 -19.45 -10.02
C PRO A 102 12.55 -20.89 -10.39
N LEU A 103 12.13 -21.17 -11.62
CA LEU A 103 11.79 -22.51 -12.05
C LEU A 103 13.01 -23.46 -11.91
N ARG A 104 14.22 -22.98 -12.25
CA ARG A 104 15.46 -23.75 -12.09
C ARG A 104 15.75 -24.11 -10.62
N PHE A 105 15.43 -23.22 -9.68
CA PHE A 105 15.60 -23.49 -8.24
C PHE A 105 14.63 -24.54 -7.71
N TRP A 106 13.49 -24.72 -8.39
CA TRP A 106 12.50 -25.74 -8.07
C TRP A 106 12.68 -27.03 -8.87
N ASN A 107 13.79 -27.16 -9.61
CA ASN A 107 14.09 -28.28 -10.52
C ASN A 107 13.04 -28.46 -11.62
N GLU A 108 12.36 -27.39 -12.00
CA GLU A 108 11.47 -27.35 -13.16
C GLU A 108 12.28 -26.96 -14.39
N ASN A 109 12.08 -27.67 -15.50
CA ASN A 109 12.79 -27.37 -16.74
C ASN A 109 12.14 -26.16 -17.44
N PRO A 110 12.81 -24.98 -17.52
CA PRO A 110 12.23 -23.80 -18.17
C PRO A 110 12.07 -23.95 -19.69
N ASN A 111 12.68 -25.00 -20.29
CA ASN A 111 12.63 -25.23 -21.73
C ASN A 111 11.49 -26.15 -22.18
N THR A 112 10.59 -26.59 -21.27
CA THR A 112 9.36 -27.26 -21.69
C THR A 112 8.48 -26.27 -22.43
N GLU A 113 7.66 -26.74 -23.36
CA GLU A 113 6.74 -25.88 -24.14
C GLU A 113 5.76 -25.13 -23.22
N GLU A 114 5.35 -25.74 -22.11
CA GLU A 114 4.49 -25.10 -21.11
C GLU A 114 5.20 -23.95 -20.40
N ASN A 115 6.39 -24.19 -19.86
CA ASN A 115 7.16 -23.15 -19.15
C ASN A 115 7.65 -22.04 -20.08
N LYS A 116 8.00 -22.34 -21.34
CA LYS A 116 8.33 -21.30 -22.34
C LYS A 116 7.14 -20.36 -22.56
N LYS A 117 5.97 -20.92 -22.87
CA LYS A 117 4.74 -20.13 -23.05
C LYS A 117 4.41 -19.28 -21.82
N LYS A 118 4.57 -19.86 -20.63
CA LYS A 118 4.33 -19.15 -19.36
C LYS A 118 5.29 -17.98 -19.19
N ILE A 119 6.60 -18.19 -19.40
CA ILE A 119 7.62 -17.14 -19.28
C ILE A 119 7.34 -16.03 -20.32
N GLU A 120 7.10 -16.38 -21.57
CA GLU A 120 6.78 -15.43 -22.63
C GLU A 120 5.50 -14.64 -22.32
N HIS A 121 4.46 -15.29 -21.83
CA HIS A 121 3.22 -14.64 -21.41
C HIS A 121 3.45 -13.64 -20.25
N LEU A 122 4.22 -14.01 -19.23
CA LEU A 122 4.55 -13.09 -18.13
C LEU A 122 5.38 -11.90 -18.59
N ILE A 123 6.33 -12.11 -19.51
CA ILE A 123 7.12 -11.03 -20.12
C ILE A 123 6.22 -10.10 -20.96
N GLU A 124 5.25 -10.65 -21.66
CA GLU A 124 4.26 -9.87 -22.41
C GLU A 124 3.31 -9.11 -21.47
N LEU A 125 2.83 -9.73 -20.38
CA LEU A 125 1.99 -9.11 -19.34
C LEU A 125 2.66 -7.87 -18.76
N VAL A 126 3.96 -7.92 -18.52
CA VAL A 126 4.71 -6.76 -18.00
C VAL A 126 5.16 -5.78 -19.11
N GLY A 127 4.75 -6.00 -20.38
CA GLY A 127 5.02 -5.11 -21.51
C GLY A 127 6.48 -5.09 -21.98
N LEU A 128 7.18 -6.23 -21.92
CA LEU A 128 8.60 -6.35 -22.31
C LEU A 128 8.86 -7.37 -23.41
N LYS A 129 7.85 -7.73 -24.21
CA LYS A 129 7.95 -8.74 -25.29
C LYS A 129 9.08 -8.45 -26.26
N ASP A 130 9.28 -7.18 -26.63
CA ASP A 130 10.32 -6.71 -27.53
C ASP A 130 11.73 -6.67 -26.89
N LYS A 131 11.82 -6.91 -25.59
CA LYS A 131 13.04 -6.85 -24.78
C LYS A 131 13.46 -8.20 -24.19
N ILE A 132 12.83 -9.30 -24.64
CA ILE A 132 12.96 -10.64 -24.04
C ILE A 132 14.42 -11.15 -23.95
N HIS A 133 15.26 -10.76 -24.90
CA HIS A 133 16.68 -11.14 -24.94
C HIS A 133 17.64 -10.01 -24.53
N GLU A 134 17.11 -8.88 -24.04
CA GLU A 134 17.93 -7.79 -23.54
C GLU A 134 18.51 -8.11 -22.16
N ARG A 135 19.71 -7.59 -21.87
CA ARG A 135 20.32 -7.71 -20.55
C ARG A 135 19.91 -6.55 -19.64
N PRO A 136 19.96 -6.74 -18.30
CA PRO A 136 19.61 -5.70 -17.35
C PRO A 136 20.35 -4.36 -17.55
N GLU A 137 21.57 -4.36 -18.05
CA GLU A 137 22.35 -3.14 -18.32
C GLU A 137 21.68 -2.23 -19.37
N ASN A 138 20.94 -2.82 -20.33
CA ASN A 138 20.25 -2.12 -21.40
C ASN A 138 18.82 -1.71 -21.03
N LEU A 139 18.37 -1.98 -19.79
CA LEU A 139 17.02 -1.70 -19.33
C LEU A 139 16.98 -0.46 -18.44
N SER A 140 15.92 0.34 -18.59
CA SER A 140 15.61 1.42 -17.63
C SER A 140 15.22 0.85 -16.25
N GLY A 141 15.20 1.68 -15.20
CA GLY A 141 14.77 1.29 -13.86
C GLY A 141 13.39 0.66 -13.84
N GLY A 142 12.40 1.27 -14.52
CA GLY A 142 11.06 0.74 -14.63
C GLY A 142 10.98 -0.58 -15.39
N GLN A 143 11.80 -0.76 -16.43
CA GLN A 143 11.89 -2.03 -17.15
C GLN A 143 12.51 -3.14 -16.26
N LYS A 144 13.55 -2.82 -15.50
CA LYS A 144 14.12 -3.74 -14.50
C LYS A 144 13.08 -4.17 -13.46
N GLN A 145 12.27 -3.22 -13.00
CA GLN A 145 11.17 -3.52 -12.07
C GLN A 145 10.13 -4.46 -12.68
N ARG A 146 9.74 -4.23 -13.93
CA ARG A 146 8.81 -5.10 -14.66
C ARG A 146 9.38 -6.54 -14.81
N VAL A 147 10.69 -6.69 -15.09
CA VAL A 147 11.34 -8.01 -15.08
C VAL A 147 11.30 -8.66 -13.71
N ALA A 148 11.55 -7.89 -12.63
CA ALA A 148 11.48 -8.41 -11.27
C ALA A 148 10.06 -8.87 -10.89
N ILE A 149 9.02 -8.16 -11.36
CA ILE A 149 7.62 -8.56 -11.20
C ILE A 149 7.34 -9.89 -11.95
N ALA A 150 7.67 -9.97 -13.24
CA ALA A 150 7.48 -11.21 -14.03
C ALA A 150 8.20 -12.40 -13.40
N ARG A 151 9.45 -12.21 -12.92
CA ARG A 151 10.21 -13.22 -12.20
C ARG A 151 9.52 -13.68 -10.92
N ALA A 152 8.93 -12.76 -10.16
CA ALA A 152 8.23 -13.10 -8.92
C ALA A 152 6.95 -13.91 -9.18
N LEU A 153 6.33 -13.79 -10.35
CA LEU A 153 5.09 -14.46 -10.72
C LEU A 153 5.28 -15.85 -11.34
N VAL A 154 6.48 -16.22 -11.79
CA VAL A 154 6.70 -17.40 -12.62
C VAL A 154 6.35 -18.75 -11.96
N ASN A 155 6.34 -18.81 -10.62
CA ASN A 155 5.92 -19.98 -9.85
C ASN A 155 4.43 -20.00 -9.46
N ASP A 156 3.59 -19.16 -10.08
CA ASP A 156 2.17 -18.98 -9.74
C ASP A 156 1.94 -18.74 -8.23
N PRO A 157 2.60 -17.71 -7.66
CA PRO A 157 2.48 -17.47 -6.23
C PRO A 157 1.07 -17.01 -5.87
N LYS A 158 0.62 -17.35 -4.67
CA LYS A 158 -0.63 -16.84 -4.09
C LYS A 158 -0.46 -15.45 -3.48
N ILE A 159 0.77 -15.13 -3.11
CA ILE A 159 1.13 -13.88 -2.40
C ILE A 159 2.31 -13.23 -3.09
N LEU A 160 2.24 -11.92 -3.31
CA LEU A 160 3.33 -11.10 -3.81
C LEU A 160 3.73 -10.09 -2.73
N LEU A 161 4.98 -10.17 -2.27
CA LEU A 161 5.56 -9.29 -1.27
C LEU A 161 6.42 -8.24 -1.96
N CYS A 162 6.12 -6.96 -1.79
CA CYS A 162 6.79 -5.83 -2.43
C CYS A 162 7.52 -4.98 -1.38
N ASP A 163 8.86 -5.11 -1.32
CA ASP A 163 9.71 -4.31 -0.43
C ASP A 163 10.17 -3.04 -1.16
N GLU A 164 9.49 -1.92 -0.91
CA GLU A 164 9.77 -0.60 -1.53
C GLU A 164 9.93 -0.64 -3.07
N ALA A 165 9.06 -1.38 -3.74
CA ALA A 165 9.14 -1.70 -5.16
C ALA A 165 9.15 -0.49 -6.11
N THR A 166 8.82 0.71 -5.63
CA THR A 166 8.74 1.94 -6.44
C THR A 166 9.67 3.06 -5.95
N SER A 167 10.38 2.87 -4.83
CA SER A 167 11.16 3.94 -4.17
C SER A 167 12.30 4.52 -5.01
N ALA A 168 12.82 3.75 -5.96
CA ALA A 168 13.92 4.15 -6.84
C ALA A 168 13.45 4.64 -8.23
N LEU A 169 12.13 4.83 -8.42
CA LEU A 169 11.53 5.17 -9.71
C LEU A 169 10.96 6.59 -9.70
N ASP A 170 10.94 7.22 -10.88
CA ASP A 170 10.25 8.50 -11.03
C ASP A 170 8.71 8.34 -10.93
N PRO A 171 7.96 9.43 -10.66
CA PRO A 171 6.52 9.36 -10.41
C PRO A 171 5.71 8.75 -11.58
N ARG A 172 6.10 9.02 -12.83
CA ARG A 172 5.36 8.48 -14.00
C ARG A 172 5.57 6.97 -14.15
N ILE A 173 6.80 6.52 -13.93
CA ILE A 173 7.13 5.08 -13.96
C ILE A 173 6.46 4.38 -12.78
N THR A 174 6.47 5.00 -11.60
CA THR A 174 5.78 4.50 -10.41
C THR A 174 4.31 4.23 -10.70
N HIS A 175 3.58 5.21 -11.25
CA HIS A 175 2.17 5.03 -11.63
C HIS A 175 1.97 3.79 -12.52
N GLY A 176 2.76 3.63 -13.58
CA GLY A 176 2.66 2.48 -14.49
C GLY A 176 3.02 1.13 -13.85
N ILE A 177 3.82 1.11 -12.78
CA ILE A 177 4.09 -0.11 -11.99
C ILE A 177 2.91 -0.42 -11.05
N LEU A 178 2.29 0.61 -10.47
CA LEU A 178 1.14 0.43 -9.57
C LEU A 178 -0.09 -0.07 -10.35
N GLU A 179 -0.35 0.47 -11.53
CA GLU A 179 -1.39 -0.05 -12.43
C GLU A 179 -1.15 -1.51 -12.81
N LEU A 180 0.10 -1.87 -13.11
CA LEU A 180 0.46 -3.26 -13.39
C LEU A 180 0.21 -4.17 -12.17
N LEU A 181 0.53 -3.74 -10.95
CA LEU A 181 0.26 -4.51 -9.74
C LEU A 181 -1.25 -4.66 -9.48
N LYS A 182 -2.04 -3.61 -9.73
CA LYS A 182 -3.51 -3.66 -9.67
C LYS A 182 -4.06 -4.68 -10.66
N GLN A 183 -3.66 -4.59 -11.92
CA GLN A 183 -4.04 -5.56 -12.98
C GLN A 183 -3.68 -7.00 -12.58
N ILE A 184 -2.48 -7.26 -12.08
CA ILE A 184 -2.03 -8.57 -11.63
C ILE A 184 -2.90 -9.09 -10.48
N ASN A 185 -3.26 -8.23 -9.50
CA ASN A 185 -4.15 -8.62 -8.41
C ASN A 185 -5.54 -9.01 -8.92
N GLU A 186 -6.12 -8.22 -9.84
CA GLU A 186 -7.44 -8.45 -10.41
C GLU A 186 -7.51 -9.68 -11.31
N GLU A 187 -6.54 -9.84 -12.23
CA GLU A 187 -6.53 -10.94 -13.20
C GLU A 187 -6.12 -12.30 -12.60
N LEU A 188 -5.11 -12.29 -11.73
CA LEU A 188 -4.57 -13.52 -11.14
C LEU A 188 -5.16 -13.85 -9.77
N GLY A 189 -5.88 -12.92 -9.15
CA GLY A 189 -6.48 -13.09 -7.82
C GLY A 189 -5.47 -13.35 -6.71
N ILE A 190 -4.25 -12.79 -6.82
CA ILE A 190 -3.19 -12.94 -5.82
C ILE A 190 -3.26 -11.85 -4.76
N THR A 191 -2.85 -12.16 -3.55
CA THR A 191 -2.71 -11.20 -2.45
C THR A 191 -1.41 -10.42 -2.62
N ILE A 192 -1.45 -9.09 -2.53
CA ILE A 192 -0.25 -8.25 -2.66
C ILE A 192 -0.01 -7.49 -1.36
N VAL A 193 1.19 -7.60 -0.79
CA VAL A 193 1.61 -6.82 0.38
C VAL A 193 2.67 -5.82 -0.07
N VAL A 194 2.35 -4.53 0.04
CA VAL A 194 3.25 -3.44 -0.38
C VAL A 194 3.80 -2.73 0.84
N VAL A 195 5.11 -2.75 0.98
CA VAL A 195 5.82 -1.93 1.97
C VAL A 195 6.31 -0.66 1.29
N THR A 196 5.96 0.51 1.86
CA THR A 196 6.32 1.80 1.28
C THR A 196 6.41 2.90 2.34
N HIS A 197 7.07 4.00 1.99
CA HIS A 197 6.98 5.27 2.71
C HIS A 197 6.25 6.34 1.88
N GLN A 198 5.78 5.99 0.67
CA GLN A 198 5.09 6.89 -0.26
C GLN A 198 3.58 6.78 -0.06
N MET A 199 2.93 7.86 0.36
CA MET A 199 1.48 7.92 0.59
C MET A 199 0.69 7.68 -0.71
N GLU A 200 1.21 8.17 -1.83
CA GLU A 200 0.58 8.03 -3.15
C GLU A 200 0.39 6.55 -3.55
N VAL A 201 1.36 5.69 -3.23
CA VAL A 201 1.26 4.24 -3.48
C VAL A 201 0.05 3.65 -2.75
N VAL A 202 -0.12 4.05 -1.48
CA VAL A 202 -1.23 3.53 -0.65
C VAL A 202 -2.58 3.99 -1.18
N LYS A 203 -2.70 5.29 -1.52
CA LYS A 203 -3.95 5.86 -2.04
C LYS A 203 -4.35 5.23 -3.37
N GLN A 204 -3.36 4.98 -4.23
CA GLN A 204 -3.61 4.53 -5.60
C GLN A 204 -4.06 3.07 -5.69
N ILE A 205 -3.49 2.15 -4.89
CA ILE A 205 -3.75 0.71 -5.08
C ILE A 205 -4.19 -0.05 -3.82
N CYS A 206 -3.90 0.44 -2.61
CA CYS A 206 -4.18 -0.34 -1.40
C CYS A 206 -5.67 -0.30 -1.02
N GLN A 207 -6.22 -1.45 -0.65
CA GLN A 207 -7.59 -1.59 -0.13
C GLN A 207 -7.63 -1.44 1.40
N ARG A 208 -6.55 -1.87 2.07
CA ARG A 208 -6.32 -1.66 3.50
C ARG A 208 -4.86 -1.32 3.74
N VAL A 209 -4.60 -0.64 4.85
CA VAL A 209 -3.25 -0.19 5.20
C VAL A 209 -3.03 -0.23 6.71
N ALA A 210 -1.81 -0.56 7.11
CA ALA A 210 -1.31 -0.37 8.47
C ALA A 210 -0.23 0.71 8.50
N PHE A 211 -0.36 1.67 9.43
CA PHE A 211 0.67 2.65 9.75
C PHE A 211 1.63 2.09 10.79
N LEU A 212 2.89 1.90 10.40
CA LEU A 212 3.94 1.39 11.27
C LEU A 212 4.88 2.52 11.71
N LYS A 213 5.05 2.71 13.01
CA LYS A 213 5.96 3.70 13.60
C LYS A 213 6.71 3.11 14.78
N HIS A 214 8.05 3.17 14.74
CA HIS A 214 8.92 2.66 15.83
C HIS A 214 8.60 1.21 16.25
N GLY A 215 8.25 0.37 15.28
CA GLY A 215 7.96 -1.05 15.52
C GLY A 215 6.58 -1.35 16.07
N VAL A 216 5.65 -0.40 16.11
CA VAL A 216 4.25 -0.61 16.51
C VAL A 216 3.29 -0.22 15.41
N VAL A 217 2.14 -0.88 15.33
CA VAL A 217 1.02 -0.49 14.46
C VAL A 217 0.25 0.64 15.15
N LEU A 218 0.24 1.84 14.55
CA LEU A 218 -0.51 2.99 15.07
C LEU A 218 -1.98 2.94 14.72
N ALA A 219 -2.27 2.53 13.49
CA ALA A 219 -3.62 2.46 12.97
C ALA A 219 -3.66 1.45 11.82
N GLU A 220 -4.81 0.81 11.62
CA GLU A 220 -5.10 -0.08 10.52
C GLU A 220 -6.52 0.17 10.03
N GLY A 221 -6.75 0.18 8.71
CA GLY A 221 -8.06 0.40 8.12
C GLY A 221 -7.99 0.68 6.63
N LYS A 222 -9.09 1.19 6.08
CA LYS A 222 -9.11 1.66 4.70
C LYS A 222 -8.35 2.98 4.57
N PRO A 223 -7.58 3.17 3.48
CA PRO A 223 -6.85 4.42 3.27
C PRO A 223 -7.73 5.66 3.38
N GLU A 224 -8.88 5.67 2.71
CA GLU A 224 -9.81 6.78 2.70
C GLU A 224 -10.27 7.18 4.11
N GLU A 225 -10.53 6.23 5.00
CA GLU A 225 -10.94 6.50 6.38
C GLU A 225 -9.78 7.11 7.20
N LEU A 226 -8.58 6.54 7.05
CA LEU A 226 -7.41 6.94 7.82
C LEU A 226 -6.78 8.27 7.36
N PHE A 227 -6.95 8.64 6.08
CA PHE A 227 -6.39 9.88 5.53
C PHE A 227 -7.38 11.05 5.57
N VAL A 228 -8.70 10.79 5.41
CA VAL A 228 -9.71 11.85 5.40
C VAL A 228 -10.09 12.27 6.83
N LYS A 229 -10.21 11.29 7.74
CA LYS A 229 -10.49 11.52 9.16
C LYS A 229 -9.40 10.88 10.06
N PRO A 230 -8.15 11.38 9.98
CA PRO A 230 -7.04 10.81 10.72
C PRO A 230 -7.19 11.01 12.23
N THR A 231 -6.81 9.99 13.00
CA THR A 231 -6.60 10.14 14.45
C THR A 231 -5.42 11.08 14.72
N GLU A 232 -5.30 11.61 15.93
CA GLU A 232 -4.19 12.51 16.30
C GLU A 232 -2.81 11.88 16.02
N ASP A 233 -2.62 10.59 16.28
CA ASP A 233 -1.37 9.90 16.01
C ASP A 233 -1.11 9.75 14.50
N VAL A 234 -2.15 9.55 13.70
CA VAL A 234 -2.04 9.50 12.23
C VAL A 234 -1.78 10.90 11.68
N LYS A 235 -2.44 11.97 12.17
CA LYS A 235 -2.12 13.37 11.82
C LYS A 235 -0.65 13.69 12.05
N LYS A 236 -0.12 13.33 13.23
CA LYS A 236 1.31 13.48 13.56
C LYS A 236 2.21 12.68 12.62
N PHE A 237 1.79 11.50 12.24
CA PHE A 237 2.54 10.67 11.31
C PHE A 237 2.56 11.28 9.89
N LEU A 238 1.42 11.84 9.44
CA LEU A 238 1.27 12.50 8.15
C LEU A 238 1.94 13.89 8.08
N GLY A 239 2.36 14.45 9.23
CA GLY A 239 2.89 15.80 9.30
C GLY A 239 1.82 16.88 9.17
N GLU A 240 0.55 16.54 9.41
CA GLU A 240 -0.61 17.45 9.34
C GLU A 240 -0.89 18.14 10.68
N GLU A 241 0.14 18.34 11.50
CA GLU A 241 0.05 19.06 12.77
C GLU A 241 0.00 20.58 12.52
N GLY A 242 -0.87 21.26 13.27
CA GLY A 242 -0.81 22.71 13.39
C GLY A 242 -1.50 23.49 12.28
N GLN A 243 -2.67 23.06 11.86
CA GLN A 243 -3.54 23.94 11.06
C GLN A 243 -3.80 25.23 11.83
N VAL A 244 -3.42 26.36 11.23
CA VAL A 244 -3.67 27.69 11.83
C VAL A 244 -5.12 28.05 11.56
N LEU A 245 -5.98 27.81 12.55
CA LEU A 245 -7.40 28.13 12.48
C LEU A 245 -7.71 29.49 13.13
N PRO A 246 -8.72 30.21 12.65
CA PRO A 246 -9.21 31.41 13.31
C PRO A 246 -9.63 31.12 14.77
N LYS A 247 -9.28 32.03 15.67
CA LYS A 247 -9.63 31.95 17.09
C LYS A 247 -11.00 32.49 17.42
N THR A 248 -11.65 33.18 16.46
CA THR A 248 -12.99 33.76 16.56
C THR A 248 -13.95 33.01 15.65
N GLY A 249 -15.21 32.95 16.04
CA GLY A 249 -16.23 32.17 15.32
C GLY A 249 -16.13 30.67 15.66
N VAL A 250 -16.79 29.86 14.84
CA VAL A 250 -16.83 28.39 14.97
C VAL A 250 -16.12 27.76 13.77
N ASN A 251 -15.13 26.92 14.02
CA ASN A 251 -14.47 26.13 12.99
C ASN A 251 -15.23 24.81 12.82
N VAL A 252 -15.72 24.55 11.62
CA VAL A 252 -16.48 23.34 11.27
C VAL A 252 -15.72 22.60 10.19
N GLN A 253 -15.34 21.37 10.46
CA GLN A 253 -14.72 20.48 9.48
C GLN A 253 -15.82 19.63 8.83
N LEU A 254 -15.86 19.64 7.51
CA LEU A 254 -16.75 18.86 6.67
C LEU A 254 -15.96 17.73 6.02
N PHE A 255 -16.59 16.57 5.86
CA PHE A 255 -16.00 15.42 5.18
C PHE A 255 -16.87 15.03 4.00
N PHE A 256 -16.23 14.92 2.84
CA PHE A 256 -16.87 14.56 1.58
C PHE A 256 -16.44 13.15 1.20
N THR A 257 -17.42 12.33 0.88
CA THR A 257 -17.24 11.00 0.29
C THR A 257 -17.44 11.06 -1.22
N ASP A 258 -17.19 9.99 -1.92
CA ASP A 258 -17.34 9.89 -3.37
C ASP A 258 -18.74 10.38 -3.83
N ASP A 259 -19.80 9.96 -3.15
CA ASP A 259 -21.18 10.33 -3.46
C ASP A 259 -21.48 11.84 -3.25
N SER A 260 -20.71 12.54 -2.42
CA SER A 260 -20.94 13.94 -2.04
C SER A 260 -19.87 14.91 -2.56
N SER A 261 -18.79 14.41 -3.16
CA SER A 261 -17.68 15.24 -3.60
C SER A 261 -18.03 16.19 -4.75
N ASP A 262 -18.98 15.81 -5.59
CA ASP A 262 -19.46 16.60 -6.75
C ASP A 262 -20.63 17.52 -6.43
N GLU A 263 -21.21 17.41 -5.24
CA GLU A 263 -22.36 18.25 -4.86
C GLU A 263 -21.90 19.67 -4.46
N PRO A 264 -22.62 20.73 -4.92
CA PRO A 264 -22.26 22.11 -4.63
C PRO A 264 -22.71 22.57 -3.22
N VAL A 265 -22.56 21.70 -2.21
CA VAL A 265 -23.05 21.88 -0.83
C VAL A 265 -22.64 23.24 -0.25
N ILE A 266 -21.40 23.65 -0.46
CA ILE A 266 -20.84 24.89 0.12
C ILE A 266 -21.51 26.13 -0.45
N THR A 267 -21.68 26.17 -1.78
CA THR A 267 -22.31 27.29 -2.46
C THR A 267 -23.83 27.32 -2.27
N GLU A 268 -24.46 26.15 -2.13
CA GLU A 268 -25.88 26.07 -1.75
C GLU A 268 -26.10 26.59 -0.34
N MET A 269 -25.28 26.18 0.63
CA MET A 269 -25.34 26.66 2.00
C MET A 269 -25.25 28.19 2.08
N ALA A 270 -24.27 28.78 1.39
CA ALA A 270 -24.10 30.24 1.34
C ALA A 270 -25.35 30.96 0.80
N ARG A 271 -25.93 30.42 -0.28
CA ARG A 271 -27.11 31.02 -0.93
C ARG A 271 -28.38 30.84 -0.13
N GLU A 272 -28.65 29.64 0.39
CA GLU A 272 -29.90 29.36 1.09
C GLU A 272 -29.96 30.02 2.47
N LEU A 273 -28.82 30.07 3.17
CA LEU A 273 -28.77 30.71 4.50
C LEU A 273 -28.42 32.18 4.44
N GLY A 274 -27.97 32.71 3.30
CA GLY A 274 -27.58 34.11 3.14
C GLY A 274 -26.43 34.53 4.06
N ILE A 275 -25.44 33.63 4.27
CA ILE A 275 -24.35 33.85 5.19
C ILE A 275 -23.02 33.90 4.47
N ASP A 276 -22.07 34.64 5.06
CA ASP A 276 -20.66 34.65 4.66
C ASP A 276 -19.83 33.81 5.64
N PHE A 277 -18.87 33.08 5.12
CA PHE A 277 -17.92 32.30 5.91
C PHE A 277 -16.54 32.26 5.24
N SER A 278 -15.52 31.90 5.99
CA SER A 278 -14.16 31.72 5.46
C SER A 278 -13.84 30.24 5.26
N ILE A 279 -13.23 29.89 4.13
CA ILE A 279 -12.59 28.59 3.92
C ILE A 279 -11.19 28.67 4.50
N CYS A 280 -10.95 27.97 5.58
CA CYS A 280 -9.67 28.00 6.29
C CYS A 280 -8.70 26.96 5.79
N TRP A 281 -9.21 25.84 5.32
CA TRP A 281 -8.44 24.74 4.79
C TRP A 281 -9.32 23.83 3.93
N ALA A 282 -8.75 23.24 2.88
CA ALA A 282 -9.44 22.32 2.00
C ALA A 282 -8.46 21.31 1.40
N LYS A 283 -8.89 20.08 1.26
CA LYS A 283 -8.14 19.01 0.64
C LYS A 283 -9.08 18.06 -0.09
N LEU A 284 -8.80 17.80 -1.37
CA LEU A 284 -9.43 16.73 -2.14
C LEU A 284 -8.35 15.73 -2.53
N GLU A 285 -8.62 14.46 -2.36
CA GLU A 285 -7.70 13.38 -2.64
C GLU A 285 -8.40 12.24 -3.34
N GLU A 286 -7.72 11.67 -4.32
CA GLU A 286 -8.18 10.49 -5.03
C GLU A 286 -7.64 9.23 -4.35
N PHE A 287 -8.52 8.29 -4.05
CA PHE A 287 -8.20 6.96 -3.52
C PHE A 287 -8.72 5.91 -4.49
N ARG A 288 -7.80 5.26 -5.23
CA ARG A 288 -8.15 4.34 -6.31
C ARG A 288 -8.96 5.06 -7.39
N GLU A 289 -10.26 4.94 -7.42
CA GLU A 289 -11.15 5.57 -8.42
C GLU A 289 -12.15 6.54 -7.76
N ASN A 290 -12.07 6.72 -6.44
CA ASN A 290 -13.03 7.52 -5.66
C ASN A 290 -12.37 8.79 -5.13
N VAL A 291 -13.11 9.89 -5.12
CA VAL A 291 -12.65 11.18 -4.60
C VAL A 291 -13.20 11.42 -3.20
N PHE A 292 -12.30 11.69 -2.28
CA PHE A 292 -12.64 12.04 -0.89
C PHE A 292 -12.05 13.40 -0.55
N GLY A 293 -12.69 14.11 0.35
CA GLY A 293 -12.21 15.40 0.75
C GLY A 293 -12.56 15.81 2.15
N SER A 294 -11.85 16.81 2.63
CA SER A 294 -12.28 17.55 3.81
C SER A 294 -12.04 19.04 3.66
N LEU A 295 -12.88 19.82 4.33
CA LEU A 295 -12.92 21.25 4.24
C LEU A 295 -13.16 21.84 5.62
N ILE A 296 -12.41 22.87 6.03
CA ILE A 296 -12.64 23.58 7.28
C ILE A 296 -13.19 24.96 6.95
N LEU A 297 -14.38 25.21 7.45
CA LEU A 297 -15.05 26.51 7.39
C LEU A 297 -14.97 27.21 8.74
N ASN A 298 -14.79 28.52 8.73
CA ASN A 298 -15.01 29.36 9.88
C ASN A 298 -16.30 30.17 9.69
N ILE A 299 -17.29 29.92 10.54
CA ILE A 299 -18.60 30.59 10.52
C ILE A 299 -18.77 31.48 11.75
N GLN A 300 -19.69 32.43 11.67
CA GLN A 300 -20.04 33.27 12.83
C GLN A 300 -20.87 32.45 13.85
N GLU A 301 -20.68 32.72 15.14
CA GLU A 301 -21.38 32.00 16.21
C GLU A 301 -22.90 32.05 16.05
N LYS A 302 -23.45 33.20 15.57
CA LYS A 302 -24.91 33.39 15.35
C LYS A 302 -25.47 32.46 14.27
N ASP A 303 -24.66 31.98 13.32
CA ASP A 303 -25.06 31.17 12.17
C ASP A 303 -24.95 29.66 12.44
N LYS A 304 -24.41 29.29 13.58
CA LYS A 304 -24.09 27.90 13.96
C LYS A 304 -25.25 26.93 13.81
N GLU A 305 -26.41 27.29 14.40
CA GLU A 305 -27.57 26.37 14.39
C GLU A 305 -28.16 26.17 12.99
N SER A 306 -28.18 27.23 12.17
CA SER A 306 -28.68 27.16 10.79
C SER A 306 -27.75 26.35 9.89
N VAL A 307 -26.45 26.50 10.06
CA VAL A 307 -25.44 25.72 9.33
C VAL A 307 -25.54 24.24 9.68
N PHE A 308 -25.65 23.91 10.97
CA PHE A 308 -25.70 22.50 11.38
C PHE A 308 -26.99 21.82 10.86
N LYS A 309 -28.15 22.46 10.94
CA LYS A 309 -29.40 21.95 10.36
C LYS A 309 -29.30 21.77 8.84
N PHE A 310 -28.65 22.69 8.15
CA PHE A 310 -28.40 22.57 6.70
C PHE A 310 -27.53 21.34 6.39
N LEU A 311 -26.40 21.18 7.07
CA LEU A 311 -25.48 20.06 6.86
C LEU A 311 -26.15 18.71 7.17
N GLU A 312 -26.95 18.63 8.23
CA GLU A 312 -27.77 17.45 8.55
C GLU A 312 -28.74 17.12 7.41
N SER A 313 -29.39 18.14 6.84
CA SER A 313 -30.37 17.95 5.74
C SER A 313 -29.73 17.43 4.46
N LYS A 314 -28.43 17.68 4.26
CA LYS A 314 -27.63 17.25 3.09
C LYS A 314 -26.86 15.95 3.36
N ASN A 315 -27.02 15.31 4.52
CA ASN A 315 -26.29 14.11 4.93
C ASN A 315 -24.74 14.28 4.86
N VAL A 316 -24.22 15.49 5.00
CA VAL A 316 -22.79 15.75 5.05
C VAL A 316 -22.27 15.42 6.44
N THR A 317 -21.21 14.64 6.52
CA THR A 317 -20.53 14.38 7.79
C THR A 317 -19.71 15.60 8.20
N TRP A 318 -19.84 16.04 9.45
CA TRP A 318 -19.10 17.21 9.97
C TRP A 318 -18.73 17.07 11.43
N GLU A 319 -17.78 17.87 11.89
CA GLU A 319 -17.43 18.01 13.31
C GLU A 319 -17.00 19.45 13.61
N VAL A 320 -17.11 19.86 14.88
CA VAL A 320 -16.64 21.15 15.37
C VAL A 320 -15.25 20.97 15.94
N LEU A 321 -14.31 21.85 15.52
CA LEU A 321 -12.91 21.81 15.94
C LEU A 321 -12.66 22.71 17.14
#